data_7abd6371c5e4ced7b688f848f726f674
#
_entry.id   7abd6371c5e4ced7b688f848f726f674
#
_cell.length_a   1.000
_cell.length_b   1.000
_cell.length_c   1.000
_cell.angle_alpha   90.00
_cell.angle_beta   90.00
_cell.angle_gamma   90.00
#
_symmetry.space_group_name_H-M   'P 1'
#
loop_
_entity.id
_entity.type
_entity.pdbx_description
1 polymer ?
#
loop_
_entity_poly.entity_id
_entity_poly.type
_entity_poly.pdbx_seq_one_letter_code
_entity_poly.pdbx_strand_id
1 'polypeptide(L)'
;MPDPAYLTTDTGRKLAYHQTPGTAPGVVFLGGFKSDMEGTKAIHLEDWATKTGHAFLRFDYSGHGQSSGAFSDGCIGDWAADAGAAIAALTDGPQVLVGSSMGGWISLLIARAMPERVAGLVTIAAAPDFIEDSMWAGFDEAQRTELVEAGQVALPSEYGEPYIITRRLIEDGRTRLVLREPLNLPFSVRFLQGTADNDVDISVAMRLLDHATGPDMRLTLVKGADHRFSDPDCLALIVRSVEEVIARGGGQRAR
;
A
#
# COMPACT_ATOMS: atom_id res chain seq x y z
N MET A 1 0.73 -19.21 13.24
CA MET A 1 0.84 -17.84 13.77
C MET A 1 -0.22 -17.67 14.85
N PRO A 2 -0.09 -16.75 15.82
CA PRO A 2 -1.16 -16.48 16.76
C PRO A 2 -2.40 -15.94 16.01
N ASP A 3 -3.58 -16.03 16.62
CA ASP A 3 -4.79 -15.44 16.07
C ASP A 3 -4.65 -13.90 16.03
N PRO A 4 -5.20 -13.20 15.01
CA PRO A 4 -5.14 -11.77 14.93
C PRO A 4 -6.01 -11.09 16.00
N ALA A 5 -5.60 -9.90 16.40
CA ALA A 5 -6.47 -8.97 17.12
C ALA A 5 -7.37 -8.21 16.13
N TYR A 6 -8.42 -7.56 16.66
CA TYR A 6 -9.38 -6.83 15.82
C TYR A 6 -9.58 -5.40 16.31
N LEU A 7 -9.47 -4.45 15.39
CA LEU A 7 -9.85 -3.05 15.58
C LEU A 7 -11.26 -2.84 15.01
N THR A 8 -12.17 -2.29 15.80
CA THR A 8 -13.46 -1.82 15.27
C THR A 8 -13.35 -0.32 14.94
N THR A 9 -13.56 0.02 13.67
CA THR A 9 -13.55 1.41 13.21
C THR A 9 -14.84 2.14 13.60
N ASP A 10 -14.85 3.47 13.51
CA ASP A 10 -16.06 4.29 13.78
C ASP A 10 -17.23 3.96 12.85
N THR A 11 -16.96 3.38 11.69
CA THR A 11 -17.98 2.91 10.73
C THR A 11 -18.45 1.48 10.99
N GLY A 12 -17.94 0.82 12.05
CA GLY A 12 -18.31 -0.53 12.46
C GLY A 12 -17.57 -1.66 11.72
N ARG A 13 -16.62 -1.33 10.81
CA ARG A 13 -15.77 -2.35 10.16
C ARG A 13 -14.79 -2.92 11.18
N LYS A 14 -14.57 -4.25 11.14
CA LYS A 14 -13.60 -4.94 11.98
C LYS A 14 -12.36 -5.27 11.15
N LEU A 15 -11.24 -4.69 11.51
CA LEU A 15 -9.94 -4.88 10.85
C LEU A 15 -9.10 -5.86 11.66
N ALA A 16 -8.72 -6.97 11.04
CA ALA A 16 -7.78 -7.92 11.61
C ALA A 16 -6.36 -7.35 11.54
N TYR A 17 -5.57 -7.50 12.61
CA TYR A 17 -4.20 -7.01 12.63
C TYR A 17 -3.28 -7.83 13.52
N HIS A 18 -1.97 -7.72 13.24
CA HIS A 18 -0.90 -8.11 14.15
C HIS A 18 -0.02 -6.89 14.44
N GLN A 19 0.35 -6.75 15.70
CA GLN A 19 1.19 -5.67 16.17
C GLN A 19 2.38 -6.23 16.97
N THR A 20 3.59 -5.86 16.54
CA THR A 20 4.82 -6.17 17.26
C THR A 20 5.25 -4.91 18.02
N PRO A 21 5.39 -4.99 19.36
CA PRO A 21 5.87 -3.86 20.14
C PRO A 21 7.36 -3.59 19.86
N GLY A 22 7.77 -2.32 19.94
CA GLY A 22 9.16 -1.96 19.69
C GLY A 22 9.41 -0.44 19.74
N THR A 23 10.58 -0.03 19.26
CA THR A 23 11.01 1.37 19.26
C THR A 23 10.43 2.15 18.06
N ALA A 24 10.25 3.45 18.25
CA ALA A 24 9.86 4.40 17.21
C ALA A 24 11.06 4.87 16.36
N PRO A 25 10.84 5.27 15.08
CA PRO A 25 9.57 5.17 14.40
C PRO A 25 9.20 3.71 14.13
N GLY A 26 7.94 3.36 14.33
CA GLY A 26 7.42 2.06 13.95
C GLY A 26 7.23 1.96 12.43
N VAL A 27 7.01 0.74 11.95
CA VAL A 27 6.78 0.44 10.54
C VAL A 27 5.36 -0.10 10.36
N VAL A 28 4.63 0.41 9.37
CA VAL A 28 3.28 -0.05 9.02
C VAL A 28 3.30 -0.62 7.61
N PHE A 29 2.93 -1.87 7.46
CA PHE A 29 2.81 -2.51 6.16
C PHE A 29 1.39 -2.37 5.60
N LEU A 30 1.29 -1.88 4.36
CA LEU A 30 0.05 -1.70 3.61
C LEU A 30 0.03 -2.66 2.42
N GLY A 31 -0.90 -3.62 2.45
CA GLY A 31 -1.03 -4.69 1.47
C GLY A 31 -1.55 -4.25 0.10
N GLY A 32 -1.43 -5.13 -0.89
CA GLY A 32 -1.93 -4.93 -2.25
C GLY A 32 -3.41 -5.29 -2.41
N PHE A 33 -3.91 -5.10 -3.63
CA PHE A 33 -5.26 -5.43 -4.05
C PHE A 33 -5.52 -6.95 -3.89
N LYS A 34 -6.58 -7.33 -3.17
CA LYS A 34 -6.92 -8.73 -2.86
C LYS A 34 -5.81 -9.55 -2.15
N SER A 35 -4.82 -8.89 -1.55
CA SER A 35 -3.85 -9.56 -0.71
C SER A 35 -4.24 -9.48 0.76
N ASP A 36 -3.58 -10.29 1.59
CA ASP A 36 -3.75 -10.30 3.04
C ASP A 36 -2.46 -9.92 3.77
N MET A 37 -2.57 -9.73 5.08
CA MET A 37 -1.46 -9.37 5.97
C MET A 37 -0.48 -10.53 6.23
N GLU A 38 -0.74 -11.75 5.72
CA GLU A 38 0.13 -12.93 5.87
C GLU A 38 1.05 -13.13 4.66
N GLY A 39 1.03 -12.21 3.70
CA GLY A 39 1.90 -12.25 2.55
C GLY A 39 3.38 -12.18 2.91
N THR A 40 4.23 -12.76 2.04
CA THR A 40 5.68 -12.93 2.26
C THR A 40 6.39 -11.65 2.73
N LYS A 41 6.10 -10.50 2.11
CA LYS A 41 6.72 -9.21 2.46
C LYS A 41 6.35 -8.75 3.87
N ALA A 42 5.06 -8.90 4.25
CA ALA A 42 4.57 -8.50 5.56
C ALA A 42 5.22 -9.31 6.67
N ILE A 43 5.24 -10.65 6.51
CA ILE A 43 5.88 -11.57 7.47
C ILE A 43 7.38 -11.32 7.56
N HIS A 44 8.06 -11.15 6.43
CA HIS A 44 9.50 -10.89 6.41
C HIS A 44 9.86 -9.60 7.15
N LEU A 45 9.07 -8.54 6.98
CA LEU A 45 9.26 -7.27 7.69
C LEU A 45 8.94 -7.38 9.19
N GLU A 46 7.92 -8.15 9.58
CA GLU A 46 7.62 -8.41 10.99
C GLU A 46 8.76 -9.16 11.68
N ASP A 47 9.32 -10.19 11.01
CA ASP A 47 10.49 -10.93 11.49
C ASP A 47 11.71 -10.02 11.66
N TRP A 48 11.97 -9.14 10.69
CA TRP A 48 13.03 -8.15 10.79
C TRP A 48 12.79 -7.19 11.95
N ALA A 49 11.58 -6.63 12.08
CA ALA A 49 11.23 -5.70 13.15
C ALA A 49 11.39 -6.34 14.54
N THR A 50 10.96 -7.60 14.69
CA THR A 50 11.13 -8.37 15.92
C THR A 50 12.61 -8.55 16.28
N LYS A 51 13.46 -8.88 15.30
CA LYS A 51 14.91 -9.10 15.51
C LYS A 51 15.66 -7.81 15.82
N THR A 52 15.20 -6.69 15.31
CA THR A 52 15.86 -5.38 15.48
C THR A 52 15.23 -4.50 16.56
N GLY A 53 14.09 -4.94 17.13
CA GLY A 53 13.39 -4.24 18.20
C GLY A 53 12.56 -3.04 17.74
N HIS A 54 12.20 -2.97 16.45
CA HIS A 54 11.29 -1.95 15.93
C HIS A 54 9.82 -2.30 16.16
N ALA A 55 8.98 -1.30 16.40
CA ALA A 55 7.55 -1.48 16.37
C ALA A 55 7.08 -1.78 14.94
N PHE A 56 6.12 -2.72 14.79
CA PHE A 56 5.60 -3.10 13.49
C PHE A 56 4.10 -3.34 13.54
N LEU A 57 3.39 -2.94 12.50
CA LEU A 57 1.95 -3.18 12.32
C LEU A 57 1.70 -3.72 10.91
N ARG A 58 0.97 -4.85 10.81
CA ARG A 58 0.34 -5.34 9.59
C ARG A 58 -1.13 -5.61 9.85
N PHE A 59 -1.97 -5.36 8.88
CA PHE A 59 -3.41 -5.51 9.01
C PHE A 59 -4.06 -5.80 7.65
N ASP A 60 -5.26 -6.33 7.71
CA ASP A 60 -6.12 -6.50 6.55
C ASP A 60 -7.10 -5.33 6.44
N TYR A 61 -7.25 -4.76 5.25
CA TYR A 61 -8.34 -3.83 4.98
C TYR A 61 -9.70 -4.55 5.06
N SER A 62 -10.79 -3.81 5.21
CA SER A 62 -12.13 -4.38 5.09
C SER A 62 -12.30 -5.12 3.75
N GLY A 63 -12.94 -6.30 3.82
CA GLY A 63 -13.09 -7.19 2.67
C GLY A 63 -11.83 -7.91 2.20
N HIS A 64 -10.73 -7.82 2.95
CA HIS A 64 -9.48 -8.56 2.71
C HIS A 64 -9.19 -9.50 3.88
N GLY A 65 -8.50 -10.60 3.59
CA GLY A 65 -8.00 -11.55 4.57
C GLY A 65 -9.01 -11.92 5.64
N GLN A 66 -8.69 -11.61 6.91
CA GLN A 66 -9.50 -11.93 8.08
C GLN A 66 -10.37 -10.76 8.56
N SER A 67 -10.34 -9.61 7.87
CA SER A 67 -11.20 -8.47 8.17
C SER A 67 -12.64 -8.67 7.72
N SER A 68 -13.57 -7.91 8.32
CA SER A 68 -15.00 -8.00 8.01
C SER A 68 -15.34 -7.39 6.63
N GLY A 69 -16.49 -7.79 6.11
CA GLY A 69 -17.03 -7.30 4.83
C GLY A 69 -16.66 -8.18 3.65
N ALA A 70 -17.24 -7.90 2.50
CA ALA A 70 -16.85 -8.53 1.24
C ALA A 70 -15.94 -7.59 0.44
N PHE A 71 -15.01 -8.15 -0.34
CA PHE A 71 -14.11 -7.37 -1.18
C PHE A 71 -14.89 -6.46 -2.15
N SER A 72 -15.98 -6.96 -2.74
CA SER A 72 -16.86 -6.22 -3.64
C SER A 72 -17.57 -5.03 -3.02
N ASP A 73 -17.63 -4.96 -1.68
CA ASP A 73 -18.23 -3.82 -0.98
C ASP A 73 -17.25 -2.66 -0.79
N GLY A 74 -15.94 -2.90 -0.97
CA GLY A 74 -14.87 -1.95 -0.73
C GLY A 74 -14.52 -1.07 -1.93
N CYS A 75 -13.81 0.00 -1.63
CA CYS A 75 -13.21 0.90 -2.61
C CYS A 75 -11.92 1.52 -2.04
N ILE A 76 -11.18 2.25 -2.87
CA ILE A 76 -9.90 2.87 -2.46
C ILE A 76 -10.07 3.79 -1.26
N GLY A 77 -11.15 4.56 -1.22
CA GLY A 77 -11.44 5.47 -0.11
C GLY A 77 -11.72 4.74 1.20
N ASP A 78 -12.43 3.61 1.16
CA ASP A 78 -12.66 2.78 2.35
C ASP A 78 -11.35 2.20 2.89
N TRP A 79 -10.51 1.65 2.01
CA TRP A 79 -9.24 1.05 2.40
C TRP A 79 -8.22 2.09 2.89
N ALA A 80 -8.25 3.30 2.32
CA ALA A 80 -7.47 4.42 2.85
C ALA A 80 -7.98 4.85 4.24
N ALA A 81 -9.30 4.86 4.47
CA ALA A 81 -9.88 5.15 5.78
C ALA A 81 -9.55 4.05 6.81
N ASP A 82 -9.56 2.78 6.41
CA ASP A 82 -9.14 1.66 7.25
C ASP A 82 -7.66 1.80 7.67
N ALA A 83 -6.78 2.12 6.73
CA ALA A 83 -5.37 2.38 7.02
C ALA A 83 -5.19 3.55 7.99
N GLY A 84 -5.90 4.66 7.77
CA GLY A 84 -5.89 5.81 8.67
C GLY A 84 -6.36 5.46 10.08
N ALA A 85 -7.44 4.68 10.20
CA ALA A 85 -7.97 4.22 11.49
C ALA A 85 -6.98 3.28 12.21
N ALA A 86 -6.37 2.33 11.48
CA ALA A 86 -5.37 1.43 12.04
C ALA A 86 -4.12 2.19 12.53
N ILE A 87 -3.60 3.12 11.74
CA ILE A 87 -2.45 3.96 12.13
C ILE A 87 -2.80 4.82 13.35
N ALA A 88 -3.97 5.45 13.36
CA ALA A 88 -4.37 6.33 14.46
C ALA A 88 -4.57 5.58 15.78
N ALA A 89 -5.18 4.39 15.73
CA ALA A 89 -5.57 3.64 16.92
C ALA A 89 -4.47 2.71 17.46
N LEU A 90 -3.59 2.20 16.58
CA LEU A 90 -2.65 1.14 16.91
C LEU A 90 -1.18 1.58 16.90
N THR A 91 -0.89 2.84 16.59
CA THR A 91 0.51 3.32 16.56
C THR A 91 0.66 4.67 17.23
N ASP A 92 1.85 4.92 17.79
CA ASP A 92 2.20 6.18 18.43
C ASP A 92 3.20 6.98 17.57
N GLY A 93 2.94 8.28 17.41
CA GLY A 93 3.79 9.18 16.63
C GLY A 93 3.85 8.83 15.13
N PRO A 94 4.82 9.44 14.41
CA PRO A 94 5.01 9.18 12.98
C PRO A 94 5.61 7.81 12.69
N GLN A 95 5.11 7.16 11.63
CA GLN A 95 5.48 5.81 11.21
C GLN A 95 6.20 5.82 9.86
N VAL A 96 7.03 4.84 9.60
CA VAL A 96 7.50 4.53 8.24
C VAL A 96 6.45 3.65 7.59
N LEU A 97 5.86 4.13 6.50
CA LEU A 97 4.89 3.35 5.73
C LEU A 97 5.60 2.49 4.69
N VAL A 98 5.23 1.21 4.60
CA VAL A 98 5.71 0.31 3.56
C VAL A 98 4.51 -0.18 2.76
N GLY A 99 4.32 0.38 1.56
CA GLY A 99 3.16 0.08 0.72
C GLY A 99 3.50 -0.76 -0.50
N SER A 100 2.83 -1.90 -0.68
CA SER A 100 3.00 -2.77 -1.86
C SER A 100 1.81 -2.63 -2.82
N SER A 101 2.09 -2.37 -4.12
CA SER A 101 1.08 -2.27 -5.16
C SER A 101 0.00 -1.23 -4.81
N MET A 102 -1.29 -1.62 -4.67
CA MET A 102 -2.35 -0.76 -4.15
C MET A 102 -1.98 -0.12 -2.80
N GLY A 103 -1.31 -0.85 -1.91
CA GLY A 103 -0.83 -0.31 -0.64
C GLY A 103 0.15 0.84 -0.81
N GLY A 104 0.89 0.89 -1.91
CA GLY A 104 1.68 2.04 -2.32
C GLY A 104 0.81 3.26 -2.59
N TRP A 105 -0.30 3.12 -3.33
CA TRP A 105 -1.25 4.21 -3.51
C TRP A 105 -1.90 4.66 -2.21
N ILE A 106 -2.38 3.70 -1.38
CA ILE A 106 -2.96 4.02 -0.08
C ILE A 106 -1.96 4.76 0.81
N SER A 107 -0.68 4.36 0.81
CA SER A 107 0.36 5.06 1.59
C SER A 107 0.57 6.51 1.14
N LEU A 108 0.44 6.80 -0.17
CA LEU A 108 0.46 8.16 -0.71
C LEU A 108 -0.78 8.97 -0.28
N LEU A 109 -1.96 8.34 -0.23
CA LEU A 109 -3.18 8.97 0.29
C LEU A 109 -3.05 9.31 1.78
N ILE A 110 -2.50 8.40 2.59
CA ILE A 110 -2.20 8.65 4.01
C ILE A 110 -1.17 9.77 4.16
N ALA A 111 -0.09 9.76 3.37
CA ALA A 111 0.94 10.80 3.40
C ALA A 111 0.38 12.19 3.08
N ARG A 112 -0.62 12.28 2.20
CA ARG A 112 -1.32 13.52 1.85
C ARG A 112 -2.31 13.97 2.94
N ALA A 113 -3.03 13.02 3.55
CA ALA A 113 -4.09 13.30 4.52
C ALA A 113 -3.56 13.51 5.95
N MET A 114 -2.47 12.82 6.33
CA MET A 114 -1.91 12.77 7.69
C MET A 114 -0.38 12.87 7.65
N PRO A 115 0.21 13.91 7.03
CA PRO A 115 1.67 13.99 6.84
C PRO A 115 2.45 13.97 8.17
N GLU A 116 1.87 14.48 9.25
CA GLU A 116 2.45 14.45 10.60
C GLU A 116 2.56 13.04 11.20
N ARG A 117 1.81 12.07 10.66
CA ARG A 117 1.87 10.66 11.05
C ARG A 117 2.85 9.85 10.23
N VAL A 118 3.58 10.47 9.28
CA VAL A 118 4.51 9.78 8.38
C VAL A 118 5.94 10.26 8.64
N ALA A 119 6.81 9.34 9.06
CA ALA A 119 8.24 9.57 9.25
C ALA A 119 9.04 9.30 7.96
N GLY A 120 8.49 8.51 7.05
CA GLY A 120 9.10 8.13 5.79
C GLY A 120 8.27 7.12 5.03
N LEU A 121 8.64 6.82 3.78
CA LEU A 121 7.87 5.98 2.88
C LEU A 121 8.79 5.05 2.09
N VAL A 122 8.42 3.79 2.02
CA VAL A 122 8.96 2.80 1.07
C VAL A 122 7.79 2.24 0.26
N THR A 123 7.85 2.30 -1.06
CA THR A 123 6.85 1.63 -1.89
C THR A 123 7.48 0.51 -2.71
N ILE A 124 6.72 -0.54 -2.94
CA ILE A 124 7.12 -1.72 -3.68
C ILE A 124 6.13 -1.93 -4.81
N ALA A 125 6.57 -1.81 -6.05
CA ALA A 125 5.70 -1.93 -7.23
C ALA A 125 4.41 -1.11 -7.10
N ALA A 126 4.53 0.16 -6.65
CA ALA A 126 3.38 1.00 -6.33
C ALA A 126 2.49 1.22 -7.56
N ALA A 127 1.18 1.09 -7.36
CA ALA A 127 0.16 1.27 -8.38
C ALA A 127 -0.73 2.49 -8.09
N PRO A 128 -0.18 3.74 -8.04
CA PRO A 128 -1.01 4.92 -7.88
C PRO A 128 -1.95 5.07 -9.06
N ASP A 129 -3.17 5.49 -8.78
CA ASP A 129 -4.21 5.80 -9.77
C ASP A 129 -4.59 4.62 -10.70
N PHE A 130 -4.20 3.36 -10.37
CA PHE A 130 -4.37 2.20 -11.25
C PHE A 130 -5.83 1.93 -11.64
N ILE A 131 -6.78 2.31 -10.81
CA ILE A 131 -8.21 2.14 -11.10
C ILE A 131 -8.60 2.90 -12.37
N GLU A 132 -8.07 4.11 -12.58
CA GLU A 132 -8.33 4.91 -13.77
C GLU A 132 -7.32 4.64 -14.88
N ASP A 133 -6.02 4.71 -14.56
CA ASP A 133 -4.94 4.74 -15.55
C ASP A 133 -4.62 3.37 -16.16
N SER A 134 -5.01 2.29 -15.49
CA SER A 134 -4.76 0.91 -15.93
C SER A 134 -6.05 0.13 -16.08
N MET A 135 -6.82 -0.04 -15.00
CA MET A 135 -8.00 -0.90 -14.99
C MET A 135 -9.10 -0.38 -15.91
N TRP A 136 -9.59 0.85 -15.68
CA TRP A 136 -10.62 1.45 -16.54
C TRP A 136 -10.12 1.71 -17.96
N ALA A 137 -8.88 2.19 -18.10
CA ALA A 137 -8.28 2.41 -19.41
C ALA A 137 -8.19 1.13 -20.23
N GLY A 138 -7.95 -0.01 -19.59
CA GLY A 138 -7.87 -1.34 -20.22
C GLY A 138 -9.22 -1.99 -20.54
N PHE A 139 -10.36 -1.49 -20.03
CA PHE A 139 -11.67 -2.03 -20.32
C PHE A 139 -12.05 -1.81 -21.76
N ASP A 140 -12.54 -2.88 -22.40
CA ASP A 140 -13.21 -2.78 -23.69
C ASP A 140 -14.64 -2.17 -23.56
N GLU A 141 -15.32 -1.97 -24.69
CA GLU A 141 -16.66 -1.37 -24.71
C GLU A 141 -17.71 -2.26 -24.03
N ALA A 142 -17.60 -3.59 -24.17
CA ALA A 142 -18.50 -4.53 -23.54
C ALA A 142 -18.37 -4.53 -22.02
N GLN A 143 -17.14 -4.55 -21.51
CA GLN A 143 -16.83 -4.45 -20.07
C GLN A 143 -17.31 -3.13 -19.45
N ARG A 144 -17.12 -2.01 -20.17
CA ARG A 144 -17.63 -0.69 -19.72
C ARG A 144 -19.15 -0.66 -19.68
N THR A 145 -19.80 -1.22 -20.68
CA THR A 145 -21.26 -1.33 -20.74
C THR A 145 -21.79 -2.20 -19.60
N GLU A 146 -21.21 -3.39 -19.41
CA GLU A 146 -21.57 -4.29 -18.31
C GLU A 146 -21.41 -3.62 -16.95
N LEU A 147 -20.29 -2.93 -16.72
CA LEU A 147 -20.07 -2.21 -15.46
C LEU A 147 -21.12 -1.13 -15.20
N VAL A 148 -21.55 -0.40 -16.24
CA VAL A 148 -22.58 0.64 -16.12
C VAL A 148 -23.96 0.05 -15.88
N GLU A 149 -24.33 -0.99 -16.64
CA GLU A 149 -25.68 -1.59 -16.60
C GLU A 149 -25.87 -2.53 -15.41
N ALA A 150 -24.91 -3.45 -15.17
CA ALA A 150 -24.97 -4.43 -14.09
C ALA A 150 -24.34 -3.94 -12.79
N GLY A 151 -23.61 -2.80 -12.79
CA GLY A 151 -22.92 -2.26 -11.62
C GLY A 151 -21.61 -2.96 -11.28
N GLN A 152 -21.26 -4.02 -12.02
CA GLN A 152 -20.01 -4.77 -11.83
C GLN A 152 -19.60 -5.51 -13.11
N VAL A 153 -18.33 -5.87 -13.21
CA VAL A 153 -17.77 -6.69 -14.28
C VAL A 153 -16.80 -7.71 -13.68
N ALA A 154 -16.77 -8.93 -14.23
CA ALA A 154 -15.87 -10.00 -13.84
C ALA A 154 -14.63 -9.99 -14.74
N LEU A 155 -13.45 -9.77 -14.16
CA LEU A 155 -12.18 -9.85 -14.87
C LEU A 155 -11.51 -11.20 -14.63
N PRO A 156 -10.92 -11.82 -15.67
CA PRO A 156 -10.12 -13.03 -15.49
C PRO A 156 -9.00 -12.80 -14.47
N SER A 157 -8.71 -13.82 -13.67
CA SER A 157 -7.64 -13.80 -12.68
C SER A 157 -6.75 -15.02 -12.89
N GLU A 158 -5.44 -14.83 -12.83
CA GLU A 158 -4.47 -15.93 -12.82
C GLU A 158 -4.47 -16.70 -11.49
N TYR A 159 -5.18 -16.20 -10.48
CA TYR A 159 -5.21 -16.75 -9.12
C TYR A 159 -6.51 -17.53 -8.79
N GLY A 160 -7.29 -17.92 -9.80
CA GLY A 160 -8.50 -18.73 -9.64
C GLY A 160 -9.78 -17.97 -9.95
N GLU A 161 -10.58 -17.63 -8.91
CA GLU A 161 -11.85 -16.93 -9.12
C GLU A 161 -11.68 -15.55 -9.75
N PRO A 162 -12.59 -15.11 -10.64
CA PRO A 162 -12.54 -13.81 -11.28
C PRO A 162 -12.51 -12.65 -10.25
N TYR A 163 -11.85 -11.57 -10.61
CA TYR A 163 -11.94 -10.32 -9.87
C TYR A 163 -13.25 -9.61 -10.22
N ILE A 164 -14.14 -9.48 -9.25
CA ILE A 164 -15.36 -8.69 -9.40
C ILE A 164 -15.00 -7.22 -9.17
N ILE A 165 -15.05 -6.44 -10.23
CA ILE A 165 -14.80 -5.00 -10.22
C ILE A 165 -16.14 -4.29 -10.21
N THR A 166 -16.39 -3.47 -9.19
CA THR A 166 -17.66 -2.76 -9.04
C THR A 166 -17.57 -1.35 -9.60
N ARG A 167 -18.71 -0.81 -10.03
CA ARG A 167 -18.83 0.59 -10.44
C ARG A 167 -18.40 1.52 -9.32
N ARG A 168 -18.75 1.20 -8.06
CA ARG A 168 -18.34 1.95 -6.87
C ARG A 168 -16.82 2.05 -6.74
N LEU A 169 -16.09 0.94 -6.96
CA LEU A 169 -14.61 0.94 -6.92
C LEU A 169 -14.03 1.91 -7.95
N ILE A 170 -14.56 1.91 -9.19
CA ILE A 170 -14.09 2.81 -10.26
C ILE A 170 -14.43 4.26 -9.92
N GLU A 171 -15.68 4.56 -9.55
CA GLU A 171 -16.13 5.92 -9.26
C GLU A 171 -15.39 6.53 -8.06
N ASP A 172 -15.22 5.78 -6.97
CA ASP A 172 -14.44 6.25 -5.81
C ASP A 172 -12.96 6.43 -6.16
N GLY A 173 -12.34 5.46 -6.85
CA GLY A 173 -10.92 5.55 -7.23
C GLY A 173 -10.61 6.83 -8.02
N ARG A 174 -11.50 7.26 -8.91
CA ARG A 174 -11.40 8.52 -9.66
C ARG A 174 -11.35 9.76 -8.77
N THR A 175 -11.92 9.71 -7.58
CA THR A 175 -11.88 10.81 -6.61
C THR A 175 -10.63 10.81 -5.74
N ARG A 176 -9.76 9.78 -5.89
CA ARG A 176 -8.59 9.55 -5.04
C ARG A 176 -7.26 9.69 -5.79
N LEU A 177 -7.28 10.16 -7.01
CA LEU A 177 -6.07 10.28 -7.83
C LEU A 177 -5.00 11.14 -7.16
N VAL A 178 -3.75 10.68 -7.21
CA VAL A 178 -2.59 11.36 -6.58
C VAL A 178 -1.59 11.90 -7.60
N LEU A 179 -1.68 11.45 -8.86
CA LEU A 179 -0.81 11.90 -9.95
C LEU A 179 -1.46 12.99 -10.82
N ARG A 180 -2.48 13.68 -10.32
CA ARG A 180 -3.18 14.80 -10.98
C ARG A 180 -2.99 16.12 -10.25
N GLU A 181 -2.70 16.06 -8.95
CA GLU A 181 -2.52 17.19 -8.06
C GLU A 181 -1.10 17.16 -7.47
N PRO A 182 -0.52 18.29 -7.02
CA PRO A 182 0.81 18.29 -6.42
C PRO A 182 0.93 17.27 -5.27
N LEU A 183 1.94 16.41 -5.32
CA LEU A 183 2.23 15.39 -4.32
C LEU A 183 3.52 15.76 -3.59
N ASN A 184 3.38 16.44 -2.44
CA ASN A 184 4.52 16.79 -1.59
C ASN A 184 4.73 15.73 -0.49
N LEU A 185 5.93 15.15 -0.47
CA LEU A 185 6.36 14.13 0.49
C LEU A 185 7.56 14.67 1.29
N PRO A 186 7.32 15.37 2.42
CA PRO A 186 8.36 16.13 3.13
C PRO A 186 9.30 15.26 3.99
N PHE A 187 9.47 14.00 3.65
CA PHE A 187 10.28 13.00 4.34
C PHE A 187 11.06 12.15 3.32
N SER A 188 11.92 11.25 3.81
CA SER A 188 12.67 10.33 2.94
C SER A 188 11.76 9.29 2.30
N VAL A 189 11.92 9.07 0.99
CA VAL A 189 11.11 8.15 0.19
C VAL A 189 11.99 7.22 -0.63
N ARG A 190 11.63 5.94 -0.68
CA ARG A 190 12.24 4.92 -1.55
C ARG A 190 11.16 4.22 -2.35
N PHE A 191 11.22 4.39 -3.67
CA PHE A 191 10.38 3.65 -4.62
C PHE A 191 11.17 2.44 -5.12
N LEU A 192 10.61 1.25 -5.02
CA LEU A 192 11.22 0.00 -5.49
C LEU A 192 10.36 -0.60 -6.60
N GLN A 193 10.97 -0.92 -7.75
CA GLN A 193 10.24 -1.46 -8.90
C GLN A 193 11.03 -2.56 -9.59
N GLY A 194 10.35 -3.66 -9.95
CA GLY A 194 10.89 -4.73 -10.76
C GLY A 194 10.82 -4.42 -12.26
N THR A 195 11.83 -4.84 -13.04
CA THR A 195 11.80 -4.62 -14.49
C THR A 195 11.07 -5.71 -15.27
N ALA A 196 10.67 -6.80 -14.61
CA ALA A 196 9.83 -7.86 -15.17
C ALA A 196 8.44 -7.89 -14.53
N ASP A 197 8.01 -6.76 -13.97
CA ASP A 197 6.67 -6.55 -13.43
C ASP A 197 5.66 -6.44 -14.58
N ASN A 198 4.74 -7.40 -14.67
CA ASN A 198 3.70 -7.44 -15.69
C ASN A 198 2.39 -6.78 -15.23
N ASP A 199 2.24 -6.46 -13.95
CA ASP A 199 1.04 -5.84 -13.38
C ASP A 199 1.16 -4.32 -13.33
N VAL A 200 2.36 -3.81 -13.01
CA VAL A 200 2.66 -2.37 -12.93
C VAL A 200 3.90 -2.06 -13.77
N ASP A 201 3.68 -1.37 -14.89
CA ASP A 201 4.76 -0.99 -15.80
C ASP A 201 5.75 -0.02 -15.13
N ILE A 202 7.03 -0.12 -15.50
CA ILE A 202 8.12 0.75 -14.99
C ILE A 202 7.79 2.23 -15.17
N SER A 203 7.08 2.60 -16.22
CA SER A 203 6.70 3.99 -16.49
C SER A 203 5.87 4.61 -15.37
N VAL A 204 5.10 3.79 -14.63
CA VAL A 204 4.33 4.24 -13.45
C VAL A 204 5.27 4.69 -12.34
N ALA A 205 6.31 3.90 -12.04
CA ALA A 205 7.30 4.25 -11.03
C ALA A 205 8.13 5.47 -11.43
N MET A 206 8.50 5.60 -12.71
CA MET A 206 9.19 6.77 -13.26
C MET A 206 8.32 8.02 -13.15
N ARG A 207 7.04 7.92 -13.55
CA ARG A 207 6.07 9.01 -13.43
C ARG A 207 5.86 9.43 -11.98
N LEU A 208 5.76 8.46 -11.05
CA LEU A 208 5.61 8.76 -9.63
C LEU A 208 6.82 9.53 -9.08
N LEU A 209 8.05 9.11 -9.43
CA LEU A 209 9.27 9.82 -9.02
C LEU A 209 9.33 11.24 -9.60
N ASP A 210 8.97 11.43 -10.86
CA ASP A 210 8.98 12.74 -11.53
C ASP A 210 7.91 13.68 -10.98
N HIS A 211 6.73 13.13 -10.66
CA HIS A 211 5.57 13.89 -10.18
C HIS A 211 5.68 14.33 -8.72
N ALA A 212 6.19 13.45 -7.85
CA ALA A 212 6.29 13.74 -6.43
C ALA A 212 7.42 14.73 -6.13
N THR A 213 7.23 15.56 -5.11
CA THR A 213 8.26 16.50 -4.63
C THR A 213 8.63 16.21 -3.18
N GLY A 214 9.92 16.36 -2.84
CA GLY A 214 10.39 16.10 -1.48
C GLY A 214 11.91 16.20 -1.37
N PRO A 215 12.46 16.20 -0.13
CA PRO A 215 13.87 16.48 0.11
C PRO A 215 14.82 15.32 -0.22
N ASP A 216 14.32 14.08 -0.18
CA ASP A 216 15.14 12.87 -0.37
C ASP A 216 14.30 11.74 -0.94
N MET A 217 14.30 11.61 -2.26
CA MET A 217 13.55 10.60 -2.99
C MET A 217 14.44 9.83 -3.94
N ARG A 218 14.26 8.51 -4.01
CA ARG A 218 15.00 7.62 -4.92
C ARG A 218 14.10 6.54 -5.47
N LEU A 219 14.31 6.20 -6.73
CA LEU A 219 13.76 5.02 -7.39
C LEU A 219 14.87 4.01 -7.61
N THR A 220 14.65 2.77 -7.17
CA THR A 220 15.53 1.63 -7.45
C THR A 220 14.81 0.66 -8.37
N LEU A 221 15.38 0.43 -9.55
CA LEU A 221 14.93 -0.58 -10.50
C LEU A 221 15.73 -1.86 -10.30
N VAL A 222 15.04 -3.00 -10.08
CA VAL A 222 15.66 -4.32 -9.93
C VAL A 222 15.42 -5.12 -11.20
N LYS A 223 16.52 -5.42 -11.93
CA LYS A 223 16.44 -6.16 -13.20
C LYS A 223 15.91 -7.57 -12.98
N GLY A 224 14.85 -7.93 -13.69
CA GLY A 224 14.27 -9.27 -13.67
C GLY A 224 13.35 -9.55 -12.49
N ALA A 225 13.21 -8.64 -11.51
CA ALA A 225 12.24 -8.80 -10.44
C ALA A 225 10.80 -8.61 -10.98
N ASP A 226 9.90 -9.47 -10.52
CA ASP A 226 8.47 -9.48 -10.85
C ASP A 226 7.66 -8.54 -9.93
N HIS A 227 6.33 -8.48 -10.13
CA HIS A 227 5.41 -7.70 -9.31
C HIS A 227 5.43 -8.09 -7.83
N ARG A 228 5.62 -9.37 -7.53
CA ARG A 228 5.63 -9.86 -6.14
C ARG A 228 6.80 -9.30 -5.36
N PHE A 229 7.95 -9.11 -6.01
CA PHE A 229 9.16 -8.55 -5.41
C PHE A 229 9.56 -9.30 -4.11
N SER A 230 9.43 -10.64 -4.13
CA SER A 230 9.50 -11.49 -2.94
C SER A 230 10.65 -12.50 -2.96
N ASP A 231 11.56 -12.41 -3.93
CA ASP A 231 12.81 -13.17 -3.87
C ASP A 231 13.72 -12.65 -2.74
N PRO A 232 14.71 -13.46 -2.27
CA PRO A 232 15.54 -13.09 -1.14
C PRO A 232 16.29 -11.77 -1.29
N ASP A 233 16.76 -11.43 -2.49
CA ASP A 233 17.51 -10.19 -2.73
C ASP A 233 16.57 -8.97 -2.71
N CYS A 234 15.35 -9.12 -3.25
CA CYS A 234 14.30 -8.11 -3.17
C CYS A 234 13.86 -7.88 -1.72
N LEU A 235 13.62 -8.93 -0.94
CA LEU A 235 13.28 -8.83 0.47
C LEU A 235 14.38 -8.12 1.28
N ALA A 236 15.65 -8.46 1.03
CA ALA A 236 16.78 -7.78 1.64
C ALA A 236 16.88 -6.29 1.23
N LEU A 237 16.54 -5.96 -0.03
CA LEU A 237 16.48 -4.57 -0.50
C LEU A 237 15.35 -3.79 0.18
N ILE A 238 14.19 -4.38 0.39
CA ILE A 238 13.08 -3.75 1.13
C ILE A 238 13.55 -3.39 2.54
N VAL A 239 14.14 -4.34 3.27
CA VAL A 239 14.66 -4.11 4.63
C VAL A 239 15.68 -2.96 4.65
N ARG A 240 16.70 -3.00 3.77
CA ARG A 240 17.71 -1.92 3.68
C ARG A 240 17.07 -0.55 3.40
N SER A 241 16.03 -0.52 2.55
CA SER A 241 15.32 0.73 2.24
C SER A 241 14.56 1.27 3.44
N VAL A 242 13.94 0.40 4.24
CA VAL A 242 13.28 0.77 5.50
C VAL A 242 14.30 1.30 6.50
N GLU A 243 15.41 0.60 6.72
CA GLU A 243 16.49 1.03 7.61
C GLU A 243 17.07 2.38 7.20
N GLU A 244 17.29 2.59 5.90
CA GLU A 244 17.79 3.89 5.39
C GLU A 244 16.79 5.02 5.68
N VAL A 245 15.50 4.79 5.47
CA VAL A 245 14.44 5.79 5.73
C VAL A 245 14.35 6.10 7.22
N ILE A 246 14.40 5.10 8.11
CA ILE A 246 14.41 5.27 9.57
C ILE A 246 15.61 6.12 10.00
N ALA A 247 16.81 5.78 9.53
CA ALA A 247 18.03 6.49 9.89
C ALA A 247 17.99 7.99 9.51
N ARG A 248 17.38 8.32 8.36
CA ARG A 248 17.25 9.70 7.89
C ARG A 248 16.15 10.48 8.62
N GLY A 249 15.05 9.83 8.99
CA GLY A 249 13.97 10.45 9.76
C GLY A 249 14.40 10.87 11.18
N GLY A 250 15.29 10.12 11.81
CA GLY A 250 15.87 10.45 13.11
C GLY A 250 16.76 11.70 13.12
N GLY A 251 17.42 11.99 11.99
CA GLY A 251 18.34 13.14 11.87
C GLY A 251 17.66 14.51 11.66
N GLN A 252 16.43 14.56 11.22
CA GLN A 252 15.70 15.82 10.97
C GLN A 252 15.06 16.43 12.24
N ARG A 253 14.92 15.67 13.31
CA ARG A 253 14.35 16.14 14.60
C ARG A 253 15.37 16.75 15.55
N ALA A 254 16.66 16.68 15.23
CA ALA A 254 17.76 17.17 16.07
C ALA A 254 18.35 18.53 15.63
N ARG A 255 17.66 19.26 14.73
CA ARG A 255 18.10 20.60 14.29
C ARG A 255 17.05 21.67 14.55
#